data_9a4e68bfdf84c6ef5fbb3fada256282e
#
_entry.id   9a4e68bfdf84c6ef5fbb3fada256282e
#
_cell.length_a   1.000
_cell.length_b   1.000
_cell.length_c   1.000
_cell.angle_alpha   90.00
_cell.angle_beta   90.00
_cell.angle_gamma   90.00
#
_symmetry.space_group_name_H-M   'P 1'
#
loop_
_entity.id
_entity.type
_entity.pdbx_description
1 polymer ?
#
loop_
_entity_poly.entity_id
_entity_poly.type
_entity_poly.pdbx_seq_one_letter_code
_entity_poly.pdbx_strand_id
1 'polypeptide(L)'
;KNRYKASAVSLPIAVASKLRKNSKKKSSYASTKIEGNPLSEKQVDEVIDSDERKHYLKPEQEVRNYFLALNYLEEKAAKKERFSKKLILDVQKYVEKGASKEKIGLRGPMPPGVLFAVYDSQTGSPDYIPPEYIDIPDLLDELVEYVNETDDHPLIIAAVAHYQLVTIHPFEDGNGRTARLLSGYILDINGYGFNGIGSLEEYFAYDID
;
A
#
# COMPACT_ATOMS: atom_id res chain seq x y z
N LYS A 1 21.22 -4.56 14.80
CA LYS A 1 21.95 -3.49 15.57
C LYS A 1 21.37 -2.08 15.33
N ASN A 2 21.02 -1.73 14.08
CA ASN A 2 20.51 -0.39 13.73
C ASN A 2 19.06 -0.15 14.21
N ARG A 3 18.22 -1.19 14.28
CA ARG A 3 16.84 -1.12 14.80
C ARG A 3 16.79 -0.53 16.22
N TYR A 4 17.64 -1.03 17.12
CA TYR A 4 17.68 -0.54 18.52
C TYR A 4 18.15 0.91 18.62
N LYS A 5 19.00 1.36 17.71
CA LYS A 5 19.48 2.74 17.69
C LYS A 5 18.40 3.72 17.22
N ALA A 6 17.65 3.38 16.20
CA ALA A 6 16.58 4.24 15.66
C ALA A 6 15.37 4.33 16.61
N SER A 7 14.99 3.22 17.26
CA SER A 7 13.88 3.18 18.22
C SER A 7 14.23 3.78 19.59
N ALA A 8 15.52 3.93 19.91
CA ALA A 8 15.98 4.52 21.17
C ALA A 8 16.02 6.06 21.16
N VAL A 9 15.80 6.70 20.02
CA VAL A 9 15.78 8.18 19.94
C VAL A 9 14.43 8.67 20.47
N SER A 10 14.44 9.26 21.66
CA SER A 10 13.28 9.95 22.21
C SER A 10 13.17 11.34 21.60
N LEU A 11 12.14 11.55 20.80
CA LEU A 11 11.81 12.85 20.21
C LEU A 11 10.70 13.53 21.01
N PRO A 12 10.71 14.88 21.15
CA PRO A 12 9.54 15.61 21.64
C PRO A 12 8.29 15.26 20.82
N ILE A 13 7.15 15.12 21.48
CA ILE A 13 5.90 14.65 20.85
C ILE A 13 5.53 15.46 19.61
N ALA A 14 5.65 16.78 19.68
CA ALA A 14 5.36 17.68 18.55
C ALA A 14 6.29 17.43 17.34
N VAL A 15 7.58 17.18 17.60
CA VAL A 15 8.58 16.88 16.56
C VAL A 15 8.28 15.52 15.94
N ALA A 16 8.03 14.51 16.74
CA ALA A 16 7.69 13.16 16.28
C ALA A 16 6.42 13.17 15.41
N SER A 17 5.37 13.90 15.84
CA SER A 17 4.13 14.03 15.07
C SER A 17 4.36 14.69 13.71
N LYS A 18 5.14 15.78 13.66
CA LYS A 18 5.49 16.46 12.41
C LYS A 18 6.28 15.56 11.46
N LEU A 19 7.27 14.82 11.99
CA LEU A 19 8.07 13.90 11.19
C LEU A 19 7.22 12.76 10.62
N ARG A 20 6.31 12.17 11.42
CA ARG A 20 5.38 11.13 10.94
C ARG A 20 4.47 11.66 9.84
N LYS A 21 3.88 12.86 10.03
CA LYS A 21 3.05 13.46 8.98
C LYS A 21 3.84 13.69 7.69
N ASN A 22 5.06 14.20 7.77
CA ASN A 22 5.92 14.41 6.61
C ASN A 22 6.29 13.08 5.94
N SER A 23 6.63 12.04 6.71
CA SER A 23 6.89 10.70 6.17
C SER A 23 5.70 10.15 5.39
N LYS A 24 4.48 10.26 5.95
CA LYS A 24 3.26 9.83 5.26
C LYS A 24 2.99 10.59 3.96
N LYS A 25 3.27 11.90 3.93
CA LYS A 25 3.17 12.71 2.70
C LYS A 25 4.12 12.21 1.63
N LYS A 26 5.38 11.97 1.98
CA LYS A 26 6.39 11.44 1.08
C LYS A 26 6.05 10.03 0.59
N SER A 27 5.58 9.15 1.48
CA SER A 27 5.07 7.83 1.10
C SER A 27 3.91 7.94 0.11
N SER A 28 2.98 8.88 0.35
CA SER A 28 1.83 9.09 -0.54
C SER A 28 2.26 9.60 -1.92
N TYR A 29 3.20 10.55 -1.96
CA TYR A 29 3.79 11.01 -3.21
C TYR A 29 4.50 9.87 -3.95
N ALA A 30 5.44 9.21 -3.30
CA ALA A 30 6.27 8.17 -3.90
C ALA A 30 5.41 7.01 -4.43
N SER A 31 4.49 6.49 -3.63
CA SER A 31 3.65 5.37 -4.03
C SER A 31 2.71 5.68 -5.18
N THR A 32 2.13 6.88 -5.22
CA THR A 32 1.26 7.27 -6.34
C THR A 32 2.05 7.62 -7.59
N LYS A 33 3.26 8.18 -7.46
CA LYS A 33 4.19 8.42 -8.57
C LYS A 33 4.58 7.13 -9.28
N ILE A 34 4.84 6.04 -8.54
CA ILE A 34 5.10 4.70 -9.10
C ILE A 34 3.96 4.27 -10.05
N GLU A 35 2.73 4.62 -9.74
CA GLU A 35 1.55 4.30 -10.56
C GLU A 35 1.25 5.37 -11.63
N GLY A 36 2.20 6.29 -11.88
CA GLY A 36 2.06 7.31 -12.92
C GLY A 36 1.24 8.55 -12.53
N ASN A 37 1.01 8.79 -11.24
CA ASN A 37 0.33 10.02 -10.79
C ASN A 37 1.14 11.26 -11.17
N PRO A 38 0.56 12.26 -11.84
CA PRO A 38 1.29 13.39 -12.40
C PRO A 38 1.61 14.52 -11.39
N LEU A 39 1.08 14.43 -10.16
CA LEU A 39 1.26 15.49 -9.17
C LEU A 39 2.72 15.57 -8.71
N SER A 40 3.22 16.80 -8.57
CA SER A 40 4.50 17.07 -7.91
C SER A 40 4.39 16.93 -6.39
N GLU A 41 5.52 16.73 -5.71
CA GLU A 41 5.56 16.61 -4.25
C GLU A 41 4.89 17.83 -3.56
N LYS A 42 5.11 19.04 -4.08
CA LYS A 42 4.47 20.26 -3.57
C LYS A 42 2.94 20.23 -3.70
N GLN A 43 2.42 19.76 -4.84
CA GLN A 43 0.97 19.63 -5.03
C GLN A 43 0.39 18.57 -4.10
N VAL A 44 1.11 17.47 -3.85
CA VAL A 44 0.73 16.44 -2.87
C VAL A 44 0.64 17.04 -1.47
N ASP A 45 1.62 17.86 -1.08
CA ASP A 45 1.58 18.57 0.20
C ASP A 45 0.36 19.48 0.33
N GLU A 46 0.05 20.24 -0.71
CA GLU A 46 -1.11 21.13 -0.77
C GLU A 46 -2.43 20.35 -0.67
N VAL A 47 -2.55 19.20 -1.34
CA VAL A 47 -3.73 18.32 -1.28
C VAL A 47 -3.94 17.75 0.12
N ILE A 48 -2.87 17.29 0.78
CA ILE A 48 -2.94 16.67 2.11
C ILE A 48 -3.18 17.72 3.21
N ASP A 49 -2.62 18.92 3.07
CA ASP A 49 -2.76 19.98 4.06
C ASP A 49 -4.04 20.82 3.90
N SER A 50 -4.71 20.71 2.74
CA SER A 50 -5.96 21.43 2.52
C SER A 50 -7.12 20.85 3.32
N ASP A 51 -8.10 21.70 3.63
CA ASP A 51 -9.37 21.27 4.19
C ASP A 51 -10.09 20.28 3.26
N GLU A 52 -10.96 19.45 3.85
CA GLU A 52 -11.71 18.46 3.08
C GLU A 52 -12.63 19.15 2.07
N ARG A 53 -12.51 18.72 0.80
CA ARG A 53 -13.34 19.22 -0.31
C ARG A 53 -14.41 18.18 -0.67
N LYS A 54 -15.51 18.65 -1.27
CA LYS A 54 -16.56 17.74 -1.77
C LYS A 54 -16.11 16.92 -2.98
N HIS A 55 -15.21 17.47 -3.78
CA HIS A 55 -14.72 16.87 -5.01
C HIS A 55 -13.22 17.06 -5.14
N TYR A 56 -12.54 16.00 -5.55
CA TYR A 56 -11.13 15.99 -5.90
C TYR A 56 -10.99 15.52 -7.36
N LEU A 57 -9.98 16.00 -8.05
CA LEU A 57 -9.55 15.36 -9.30
C LEU A 57 -8.99 13.97 -8.98
N LYS A 58 -9.06 13.04 -9.94
CA LYS A 58 -8.59 11.66 -9.72
C LYS A 58 -7.18 11.58 -9.13
N PRO A 59 -6.15 12.30 -9.64
CA PRO A 59 -4.82 12.28 -9.05
C PRO A 59 -4.77 12.78 -7.59
N GLU A 60 -5.54 13.83 -7.26
CA GLU A 60 -5.64 14.36 -5.89
C GLU A 60 -6.31 13.34 -4.96
N GLN A 61 -7.37 12.67 -5.46
CA GLN A 61 -8.08 11.64 -4.71
C GLN A 61 -7.18 10.45 -4.39
N GLU A 62 -6.38 9.98 -5.34
CA GLU A 62 -5.45 8.86 -5.16
C GLU A 62 -4.43 9.15 -4.05
N VAL A 63 -3.82 10.34 -4.07
CA VAL A 63 -2.87 10.79 -3.05
C VAL A 63 -3.53 10.87 -1.66
N ARG A 64 -4.71 11.49 -1.60
CA ARG A 64 -5.46 11.60 -0.35
C ARG A 64 -5.86 10.22 0.20
N ASN A 65 -6.29 9.34 -0.67
CA ASN A 65 -6.63 7.96 -0.33
C ASN A 65 -5.45 7.22 0.29
N TYR A 66 -4.28 7.33 -0.33
CA TYR A 66 -3.08 6.69 0.19
C TYR A 66 -2.69 7.22 1.58
N PHE A 67 -2.73 8.53 1.76
CA PHE A 67 -2.47 9.16 3.06
C PHE A 67 -3.48 8.71 4.14
N LEU A 68 -4.76 8.59 3.79
CA LEU A 68 -5.80 8.10 4.70
C LEU A 68 -5.63 6.62 5.03
N ALA A 69 -5.20 5.80 4.04
CA ALA A 69 -4.87 4.40 4.27
C ALA A 69 -3.68 4.23 5.22
N LEU A 70 -2.64 5.07 5.12
CA LEU A 70 -1.53 5.10 6.08
C LEU A 70 -2.01 5.43 7.50
N ASN A 71 -2.92 6.39 7.67
CA ASN A 71 -3.49 6.71 8.98
C ASN A 71 -4.30 5.54 9.54
N TYR A 72 -5.12 4.90 8.71
CA TYR A 72 -5.89 3.71 9.08
C TYR A 72 -4.97 2.58 9.55
N LEU A 73 -3.90 2.30 8.82
CA LEU A 73 -2.94 1.25 9.18
C LEU A 73 -2.15 1.58 10.45
N GLU A 74 -1.79 2.86 10.68
CA GLU A 74 -1.16 3.28 11.95
C GLU A 74 -2.07 2.98 13.15
N GLU A 75 -3.38 3.26 13.03
CA GLU A 75 -4.35 2.93 14.09
C GLU A 75 -4.46 1.41 14.33
N LYS A 76 -4.44 0.61 13.25
CA LYS A 76 -4.46 -0.85 13.32
C LYS A 76 -3.18 -1.41 13.94
N ALA A 77 -2.03 -0.89 13.54
CA ALA A 77 -0.73 -1.28 14.10
C ALA A 77 -0.61 -0.95 15.60
N ALA A 78 -1.12 0.21 16.03
CA ALA A 78 -1.17 0.57 17.45
C ALA A 78 -1.98 -0.42 18.29
N LYS A 79 -3.03 -1.03 17.71
CA LYS A 79 -3.87 -2.07 18.33
C LYS A 79 -3.29 -3.48 18.15
N LYS A 80 -2.17 -3.62 17.42
CA LYS A 80 -1.57 -4.89 17.01
C LYS A 80 -2.60 -5.84 16.36
N GLU A 81 -3.47 -5.29 15.52
CA GLU A 81 -4.48 -6.08 14.83
C GLU A 81 -3.80 -7.10 13.92
N ARG A 82 -4.30 -8.34 13.94
CA ARG A 82 -3.70 -9.43 13.16
C ARG A 82 -3.91 -9.23 11.66
N PHE A 83 -2.93 -9.60 10.85
CA PHE A 83 -3.05 -9.59 9.40
C PHE A 83 -4.21 -10.49 8.95
N SER A 84 -5.05 -10.03 8.01
CA SER A 84 -6.26 -10.75 7.62
C SER A 84 -6.75 -10.35 6.22
N LYS A 85 -7.54 -11.21 5.58
CA LYS A 85 -8.23 -10.87 4.31
C LYS A 85 -9.06 -9.59 4.45
N LYS A 86 -9.73 -9.42 5.60
CA LYS A 86 -10.49 -8.20 5.87
C LYS A 86 -9.62 -6.96 5.81
N LEU A 87 -8.42 -7.01 6.42
CA LEU A 87 -7.47 -5.89 6.38
C LEU A 87 -7.02 -5.59 4.95
N ILE A 88 -6.73 -6.62 4.16
CA ILE A 88 -6.35 -6.49 2.74
C ILE A 88 -7.46 -5.75 1.96
N LEU A 89 -8.71 -6.20 2.11
CA LEU A 89 -9.88 -5.60 1.44
C LEU A 89 -10.16 -4.17 1.91
N ASP A 90 -10.04 -3.91 3.22
CA ASP A 90 -10.25 -2.58 3.79
C ASP A 90 -9.19 -1.59 3.25
N VAL A 91 -7.93 -2.01 3.15
CA VAL A 91 -6.84 -1.17 2.60
C VAL A 91 -7.10 -0.84 1.13
N GLN A 92 -7.43 -1.83 0.31
CA GLN A 92 -7.77 -1.61 -1.10
C GLN A 92 -8.97 -0.67 -1.26
N LYS A 93 -9.99 -0.82 -0.41
CA LYS A 93 -11.14 0.08 -0.39
C LYS A 93 -10.73 1.53 -0.08
N TYR A 94 -9.77 1.75 0.83
CA TYR A 94 -9.22 3.08 1.06
C TYR A 94 -8.51 3.61 -0.19
N VAL A 95 -7.66 2.80 -0.81
CA VAL A 95 -6.88 3.16 -2.00
C VAL A 95 -7.79 3.61 -3.15
N GLU A 96 -8.89 2.90 -3.39
CA GLU A 96 -9.78 3.14 -4.54
C GLU A 96 -11.00 4.03 -4.24
N LYS A 97 -11.21 4.44 -3.00
CA LYS A 97 -12.40 5.22 -2.60
C LYS A 97 -12.52 6.51 -3.41
N GLY A 98 -13.57 6.62 -4.21
CA GLY A 98 -13.85 7.81 -5.02
C GLY A 98 -12.94 8.01 -6.23
N ALA A 99 -11.83 7.26 -6.36
CA ALA A 99 -11.00 7.23 -7.56
C ALA A 99 -11.61 6.29 -8.61
N SER A 100 -12.11 5.12 -8.16
CA SER A 100 -12.84 4.18 -9.03
C SER A 100 -13.80 3.33 -8.20
N LYS A 101 -15.09 3.63 -8.24
CA LYS A 101 -16.12 2.88 -7.48
C LYS A 101 -16.30 1.44 -7.96
N GLU A 102 -16.11 1.20 -9.25
CA GLU A 102 -16.34 -0.09 -9.88
C GLU A 102 -15.19 -1.09 -9.63
N LYS A 103 -14.06 -0.59 -9.16
CA LYS A 103 -12.84 -1.39 -8.93
C LYS A 103 -12.59 -1.72 -7.45
N ILE A 104 -13.57 -1.54 -6.58
CA ILE A 104 -13.46 -1.89 -5.17
C ILE A 104 -13.83 -3.37 -4.96
N GLY A 105 -12.96 -4.10 -4.27
CA GLY A 105 -13.14 -5.52 -3.96
C GLY A 105 -12.37 -6.44 -4.90
N LEU A 106 -12.51 -7.75 -4.68
CA LEU A 106 -11.86 -8.75 -5.52
C LEU A 106 -12.37 -8.68 -6.96
N ARG A 107 -11.45 -8.84 -7.90
CA ARG A 107 -11.83 -8.97 -9.32
C ARG A 107 -12.68 -10.21 -9.55
N GLY A 108 -13.58 -10.10 -10.48
CA GLY A 108 -14.47 -11.16 -10.90
C GLY A 108 -14.06 -11.80 -12.24
N PRO A 109 -14.95 -12.61 -12.82
CA PRO A 109 -14.74 -13.21 -14.13
C PRO A 109 -14.64 -12.15 -15.22
N MET A 110 -13.74 -12.37 -16.17
CA MET A 110 -13.67 -11.55 -17.38
C MET A 110 -14.72 -11.97 -18.40
N PRO A 111 -15.16 -11.05 -19.28
CA PRO A 111 -16.02 -11.42 -20.40
C PRO A 111 -15.40 -12.51 -21.27
N PRO A 112 -16.20 -13.35 -21.94
CA PRO A 112 -15.69 -14.39 -22.83
C PRO A 112 -14.70 -13.82 -23.86
N GLY A 113 -13.54 -14.44 -23.98
CA GLY A 113 -12.48 -14.02 -24.91
C GLY A 113 -11.61 -12.86 -24.43
N VAL A 114 -11.84 -12.33 -23.23
CA VAL A 114 -11.03 -11.29 -22.62
C VAL A 114 -10.10 -11.91 -21.57
N LEU A 115 -8.80 -11.70 -21.72
CA LEU A 115 -7.80 -12.13 -20.77
C LEU A 115 -7.56 -11.03 -19.74
N PHE A 116 -7.62 -11.37 -18.46
CA PHE A 116 -7.09 -10.48 -17.41
C PHE A 116 -5.57 -10.63 -17.35
N ALA A 117 -4.86 -9.56 -17.61
CA ALA A 117 -3.40 -9.54 -17.59
C ALA A 117 -2.88 -8.19 -17.12
N VAL A 118 -1.66 -8.19 -16.59
CA VAL A 118 -0.87 -6.98 -16.39
C VAL A 118 -0.16 -6.70 -17.71
N TYR A 119 -0.30 -5.50 -18.22
CA TYR A 119 0.24 -5.11 -19.52
C TYR A 119 1.46 -4.21 -19.33
N ASP A 120 2.49 -4.47 -20.10
CA ASP A 120 3.61 -3.56 -20.26
C ASP A 120 3.11 -2.23 -20.88
N SER A 121 3.41 -1.12 -20.20
CA SER A 121 2.90 0.21 -20.60
C SER A 121 3.54 0.74 -21.89
N GLN A 122 4.71 0.23 -22.30
CA GLN A 122 5.42 0.67 -23.50
C GLN A 122 5.02 -0.13 -24.71
N THR A 123 4.87 -1.44 -24.56
CA THR A 123 4.58 -2.36 -25.68
C THR A 123 3.11 -2.67 -25.85
N GLY A 124 2.30 -2.48 -24.79
CA GLY A 124 0.89 -2.91 -24.76
C GLY A 124 0.70 -4.43 -24.79
N SER A 125 1.77 -5.19 -24.60
CA SER A 125 1.74 -6.65 -24.55
C SER A 125 1.47 -7.13 -23.13
N PRO A 126 0.84 -8.32 -22.93
CA PRO A 126 0.73 -8.93 -21.62
C PRO A 126 2.12 -9.26 -21.09
N ASP A 127 2.46 -8.68 -19.94
CA ASP A 127 3.72 -8.93 -19.23
C ASP A 127 3.56 -10.05 -18.20
N TYR A 128 2.39 -10.08 -17.54
CA TYR A 128 2.07 -11.09 -16.55
C TYR A 128 0.58 -11.47 -16.58
N ILE A 129 0.31 -12.79 -16.49
CA ILE A 129 -1.05 -13.33 -16.39
C ILE A 129 -1.26 -13.83 -14.96
N PRO A 130 -2.06 -13.13 -14.16
CA PRO A 130 -2.36 -13.56 -12.79
C PRO A 130 -3.21 -14.83 -12.74
N PRO A 131 -3.28 -15.52 -11.57
CA PRO A 131 -4.16 -16.65 -11.36
C PRO A 131 -5.61 -16.36 -11.71
N GLU A 132 -6.40 -17.41 -11.95
CA GLU A 132 -7.83 -17.27 -12.20
C GLU A 132 -8.55 -16.63 -11.01
N TYR A 133 -9.61 -15.85 -11.28
CA TYR A 133 -10.34 -15.15 -10.22
C TYR A 133 -10.93 -16.07 -9.16
N ILE A 134 -11.22 -17.32 -9.52
CA ILE A 134 -11.80 -18.32 -8.62
C ILE A 134 -10.80 -18.78 -7.55
N ASP A 135 -9.51 -18.73 -7.84
CA ASP A 135 -8.44 -19.15 -6.94
C ASP A 135 -8.04 -18.06 -5.93
N ILE A 136 -8.44 -16.81 -6.18
CA ILE A 136 -8.04 -15.66 -5.36
C ILE A 136 -8.38 -15.84 -3.87
N PRO A 137 -9.59 -16.29 -3.49
CA PRO A 137 -9.93 -16.44 -2.07
C PRO A 137 -8.98 -17.38 -1.32
N ASP A 138 -8.63 -18.52 -1.93
CA ASP A 138 -7.76 -19.53 -1.32
C ASP A 138 -6.31 -19.04 -1.26
N LEU A 139 -5.81 -18.43 -2.33
CA LEU A 139 -4.47 -17.82 -2.36
C LEU A 139 -4.30 -16.70 -1.33
N LEU A 140 -5.35 -15.91 -1.08
CA LEU A 140 -5.33 -14.91 -0.03
C LEU A 140 -5.38 -15.54 1.38
N ASP A 141 -6.05 -16.68 1.55
CA ASP A 141 -6.02 -17.43 2.82
C ASP A 141 -4.63 -17.97 3.10
N GLU A 142 -3.97 -18.58 2.12
CA GLU A 142 -2.58 -19.04 2.22
C GLU A 142 -1.62 -17.89 2.57
N LEU A 143 -1.77 -16.73 1.91
CA LEU A 143 -0.97 -15.56 2.23
C LEU A 143 -1.18 -15.10 3.68
N VAL A 144 -2.43 -15.06 4.14
CA VAL A 144 -2.76 -14.66 5.52
C VAL A 144 -2.20 -15.64 6.52
N GLU A 145 -2.28 -16.94 6.25
CA GLU A 145 -1.70 -17.99 7.08
C GLU A 145 -0.18 -17.82 7.16
N TYR A 146 0.51 -17.71 6.02
CA TYR A 146 1.96 -17.48 5.99
C TYR A 146 2.38 -16.29 6.83
N VAL A 147 1.76 -15.11 6.64
CA VAL A 147 2.13 -13.89 7.37
C VAL A 147 1.97 -14.04 8.88
N ASN A 148 0.98 -14.81 9.31
CA ASN A 148 0.65 -14.95 10.73
C ASN A 148 1.36 -16.10 11.45
N GLU A 149 1.75 -17.15 10.73
CA GLU A 149 2.22 -18.40 11.35
C GLU A 149 3.71 -18.69 11.10
N THR A 150 4.35 -18.00 10.13
CA THR A 150 5.77 -18.24 9.83
C THR A 150 6.69 -17.68 10.91
N ASP A 151 7.80 -18.38 11.16
CA ASP A 151 8.89 -17.91 12.01
C ASP A 151 9.97 -17.11 11.25
N ASP A 152 9.72 -16.75 9.99
CA ASP A 152 10.64 -15.98 9.18
C ASP A 152 10.92 -14.60 9.76
N HIS A 153 12.04 -14.02 9.36
CA HIS A 153 12.37 -12.66 9.79
C HIS A 153 11.36 -11.64 9.21
N PRO A 154 10.87 -10.65 9.98
CA PRO A 154 9.83 -9.70 9.52
C PRO A 154 10.10 -9.01 8.18
N LEU A 155 11.36 -8.74 7.84
CA LEU A 155 11.73 -8.20 6.52
C LEU A 155 11.44 -9.19 5.39
N ILE A 156 11.63 -10.50 5.63
CA ILE A 156 11.31 -11.56 4.67
C ILE A 156 9.80 -11.68 4.54
N ILE A 157 9.08 -11.70 5.67
CA ILE A 157 7.61 -11.77 5.68
C ILE A 157 7.01 -10.61 4.86
N ALA A 158 7.48 -9.39 5.10
CA ALA A 158 6.99 -8.22 4.37
C ALA A 158 7.30 -8.29 2.86
N ALA A 159 8.50 -8.76 2.49
CA ALA A 159 8.90 -8.91 1.09
C ALA A 159 8.09 -10.01 0.38
N VAL A 160 7.91 -11.17 1.02
CA VAL A 160 7.10 -12.27 0.48
C VAL A 160 5.64 -11.84 0.36
N ALA A 161 5.08 -11.18 1.37
CA ALA A 161 3.70 -10.70 1.33
C ALA A 161 3.49 -9.68 0.21
N HIS A 162 4.44 -8.77 0.00
CA HIS A 162 4.41 -7.84 -1.14
C HIS A 162 4.37 -8.59 -2.47
N TYR A 163 5.35 -9.47 -2.66
CA TYR A 163 5.49 -10.24 -3.90
C TYR A 163 4.24 -11.08 -4.17
N GLN A 164 3.76 -11.82 -3.18
CA GLN A 164 2.58 -12.67 -3.31
C GLN A 164 1.33 -11.85 -3.64
N LEU A 165 1.09 -10.73 -2.97
CA LEU A 165 -0.10 -9.92 -3.26
C LEU A 165 -0.07 -9.34 -4.68
N VAL A 166 1.10 -8.89 -5.15
CA VAL A 166 1.25 -8.41 -6.53
C VAL A 166 1.11 -9.56 -7.54
N THR A 167 1.59 -10.77 -7.20
CA THR A 167 1.47 -11.98 -8.04
C THR A 167 0.03 -12.48 -8.09
N ILE A 168 -0.67 -12.60 -6.97
CA ILE A 168 -2.11 -12.98 -6.94
C ILE A 168 -2.94 -11.97 -7.72
N HIS A 169 -2.56 -10.69 -7.65
CA HIS A 169 -3.24 -9.58 -8.31
C HIS A 169 -4.75 -9.60 -8.08
N PRO A 170 -5.20 -9.56 -6.81
CA PRO A 170 -6.59 -9.89 -6.46
C PRO A 170 -7.61 -8.84 -6.87
N PHE A 171 -7.19 -7.66 -7.29
CA PHE A 171 -8.05 -6.52 -7.59
C PHE A 171 -7.93 -6.10 -9.06
N GLU A 172 -8.92 -5.37 -9.57
CA GLU A 172 -8.81 -4.75 -10.90
C GLU A 172 -7.85 -3.55 -10.91
N ASP A 173 -7.74 -2.84 -9.77
CA ASP A 173 -6.83 -1.71 -9.57
C ASP A 173 -6.37 -1.60 -8.12
N GLY A 174 -5.25 -0.90 -7.88
CA GLY A 174 -4.73 -0.65 -6.55
C GLY A 174 -3.88 -1.79 -5.97
N ASN A 175 -3.52 -2.83 -6.72
CA ASN A 175 -2.73 -3.96 -6.23
C ASN A 175 -1.37 -3.50 -5.69
N GLY A 176 -0.59 -2.74 -6.46
CA GLY A 176 0.73 -2.25 -6.06
C GLY A 176 0.66 -1.33 -4.83
N ARG A 177 -0.27 -0.37 -4.82
CA ARG A 177 -0.49 0.54 -3.69
C ARG A 177 -0.88 -0.21 -2.42
N THR A 178 -1.78 -1.18 -2.53
CA THR A 178 -2.21 -2.05 -1.42
C THR A 178 -1.05 -2.91 -0.91
N ALA A 179 -0.26 -3.50 -1.79
CA ALA A 179 0.90 -4.31 -1.42
C ALA A 179 1.95 -3.50 -0.64
N ARG A 180 2.28 -2.29 -1.10
CA ARG A 180 3.23 -1.40 -0.39
C ARG A 180 2.73 -1.03 1.00
N LEU A 181 1.47 -0.63 1.13
CA LEU A 181 0.84 -0.31 2.42
C LEU A 181 0.87 -1.48 3.41
N LEU A 182 0.52 -2.68 2.95
CA LEU A 182 0.51 -3.88 3.80
C LEU A 182 1.91 -4.36 4.17
N SER A 183 2.91 -4.18 3.30
CA SER A 183 4.31 -4.44 3.65
C SER A 183 4.78 -3.53 4.78
N GLY A 184 4.48 -2.23 4.70
CA GLY A 184 4.73 -1.28 5.78
C GLY A 184 4.04 -1.69 7.09
N TYR A 185 2.78 -2.11 7.00
CA TYR A 185 2.03 -2.58 8.15
C TYR A 185 2.66 -3.80 8.83
N ILE A 186 3.08 -4.81 8.05
CA ILE A 186 3.77 -6.00 8.58
C ILE A 186 5.05 -5.58 9.32
N LEU A 187 5.80 -4.64 8.78
CA LEU A 187 6.99 -4.11 9.45
C LEU A 187 6.65 -3.36 10.73
N ASP A 188 5.60 -2.56 10.73
CA ASP A 188 5.16 -1.77 11.89
C ASP A 188 4.78 -2.66 13.07
N ILE A 189 3.91 -3.66 12.87
CA ILE A 189 3.45 -4.57 13.94
C ILE A 189 4.57 -5.43 14.51
N ASN A 190 5.64 -5.65 13.73
CA ASN A 190 6.85 -6.37 14.13
C ASN A 190 7.96 -5.45 14.66
N GLY A 191 7.70 -4.15 14.83
CA GLY A 191 8.61 -3.17 15.41
C GLY A 191 9.73 -2.72 14.47
N TYR A 192 9.53 -2.79 13.16
CA TYR A 192 10.45 -2.29 12.12
C TYR A 192 9.97 -0.99 11.46
N GLY A 193 8.89 -0.39 11.95
CA GLY A 193 8.30 0.84 11.39
C GLY A 193 9.01 2.14 11.76
N PHE A 194 10.16 2.09 12.46
CA PHE A 194 10.96 3.26 12.84
C PHE A 194 10.14 4.40 13.47
N ASN A 195 9.17 4.07 14.33
CA ASN A 195 8.24 5.03 14.94
C ASN A 195 7.37 5.80 13.92
N GLY A 196 7.11 5.23 12.75
CA GLY A 196 6.33 5.84 11.67
C GLY A 196 7.06 6.96 10.91
N ILE A 197 8.39 6.99 10.95
CA ILE A 197 9.22 8.02 10.27
C ILE A 197 9.87 7.46 9.00
N GLY A 198 9.88 6.14 8.81
CA GLY A 198 10.41 5.49 7.60
C GLY A 198 9.39 5.46 6.47
N SER A 199 9.88 5.47 5.22
CA SER A 199 9.08 5.24 4.02
C SER A 199 9.78 4.24 3.12
N LEU A 200 9.13 3.10 2.88
CA LEU A 200 9.59 2.12 1.89
C LEU A 200 9.35 2.63 0.46
N GLU A 201 8.29 3.39 0.29
CA GLU A 201 7.85 3.89 -0.99
C GLU A 201 8.83 4.89 -1.60
N GLU A 202 9.48 5.72 -0.77
CA GLU A 202 10.56 6.61 -1.23
C GLU A 202 11.71 5.81 -1.82
N TYR A 203 12.07 4.68 -1.20
CA TYR A 203 13.11 3.79 -1.70
C TYR A 203 12.73 3.16 -3.05
N PHE A 204 11.51 2.63 -3.15
CA PHE A 204 11.01 2.05 -4.40
C PHE A 204 10.88 3.08 -5.53
N ALA A 205 10.51 4.32 -5.22
CA ALA A 205 10.38 5.38 -6.22
C ALA A 205 11.73 5.91 -6.73
N TYR A 206 12.82 5.69 -5.98
CA TYR A 206 14.15 6.16 -6.36
C TYR A 206 14.77 5.35 -7.51
N ASP A 207 14.35 4.12 -7.70
CA ASP A 207 14.97 3.16 -8.66
C ASP A 207 14.03 2.84 -9.85
N ILE A 208 13.11 3.75 -10.17
CA ILE A 208 12.12 3.57 -11.26
C ILE A 208 12.59 4.11 -12.61
N ASP A 209 13.69 4.87 -12.66
CA ASP A 209 14.23 5.50 -13.89
C ASP A 209 15.18 4.58 -14.66
#